data_77326e34456ca0a893f83873ee51e38a
#
_entry.id   77326e34456ca0a893f83873ee51e38a
#
_cell.length_a   1.000
_cell.length_b   1.000
_cell.length_c   1.000
_cell.angle_alpha   90.00
_cell.angle_beta   90.00
_cell.angle_gamma   90.00
#
_symmetry.space_group_name_H-M   'P 1'
#
loop_
_entity.id
_entity.type
_entity.pdbx_description
1 polymer ?
#
loop_
_entity_poly.entity_id
_entity_poly.type
_entity_poly.pdbx_seq_one_letter_code
_entity_poly.pdbx_strand_id
1 'polypeptide(L)'
;ANIKTMAKGGFWDGLSIYRSQDNFVVQWGDAEGEEKDKAKPFPAGTKDKLPAEFTRSADGVRFDKLPDVDGWAPEVGFADGFPAARDPRTGKLWIAHCYGVVGAGRNNAPDSSIAAELYAVIGQAPRALDHQLTVVGRVVKGMELLSVISRGPEPMGFYEDPKQRAPTVAVNVASDVPAAERTSLQLL
;
A
#
# COMPACT_ATOMS: atom_id res chain seq x y z
N ALA A 1 -8.83 2.42 9.40
CA ALA A 1 -9.95 3.38 9.51
C ALA A 1 -9.80 4.52 8.51
N ASN A 2 -8.67 5.24 8.47
CA ASN A 2 -8.46 6.43 7.62
C ASN A 2 -8.73 6.19 6.13
N ILE A 3 -8.18 5.13 5.56
CA ILE A 3 -8.42 4.77 4.16
C ILE A 3 -9.91 4.68 3.84
N LYS A 4 -10.69 4.05 4.71
CA LYS A 4 -12.15 3.95 4.50
C LYS A 4 -12.85 5.31 4.59
N THR A 5 -12.42 6.20 5.51
CA THR A 5 -12.95 7.57 5.61
C THR A 5 -12.66 8.35 4.35
N MET A 6 -11.42 8.30 3.86
CA MET A 6 -11.01 8.99 2.64
C MET A 6 -11.71 8.44 1.38
N ALA A 7 -11.85 7.10 1.26
CA ALA A 7 -12.59 6.50 0.15
C ALA A 7 -14.05 6.92 0.14
N LYS A 8 -14.73 6.89 1.29
CA LYS A 8 -16.12 7.35 1.40
C LYS A 8 -16.31 8.83 1.10
N GLY A 9 -15.29 9.64 1.38
CA GLY A 9 -15.29 11.07 1.07
C GLY A 9 -14.77 11.42 -0.32
N GLY A 10 -14.49 10.43 -1.19
CA GLY A 10 -14.02 10.66 -2.57
C GLY A 10 -12.64 11.33 -2.64
N PHE A 11 -11.77 11.12 -1.65
CA PHE A 11 -10.46 11.77 -1.61
C PHE A 11 -9.63 11.47 -2.87
N TRP A 12 -9.58 10.21 -3.30
CA TRP A 12 -8.78 9.82 -4.46
C TRP A 12 -9.44 10.09 -5.81
N ASP A 13 -10.72 10.46 -5.84
CA ASP A 13 -11.44 10.71 -7.10
C ASP A 13 -10.83 11.92 -7.82
N GLY A 14 -10.42 11.69 -9.07
CA GLY A 14 -9.73 12.68 -9.88
C GLY A 14 -8.25 12.88 -9.56
N LEU A 15 -7.69 12.20 -8.55
CA LEU A 15 -6.25 12.11 -8.34
C LEU A 15 -5.62 11.13 -9.34
N SER A 16 -4.38 10.74 -9.15
CA SER A 16 -3.69 9.93 -10.16
C SER A 16 -2.68 8.94 -9.58
N ILE A 17 -2.33 7.95 -10.40
CA ILE A 17 -1.04 7.27 -10.30
C ILE A 17 -0.01 8.25 -10.85
N TYR A 18 0.88 8.73 -10.01
CA TYR A 18 1.86 9.77 -10.35
C TYR A 18 3.30 9.27 -10.31
N ARG A 19 3.52 8.00 -9.91
CA ARG A 19 4.83 7.38 -9.85
C ARG A 19 4.73 5.91 -10.26
N SER A 20 5.64 5.48 -11.11
CA SER A 20 5.89 4.07 -11.42
C SER A 20 7.39 3.86 -11.54
N GLN A 21 7.99 3.31 -10.49
CA GLN A 21 9.41 3.00 -10.45
C GLN A 21 9.63 1.54 -10.83
N ASP A 22 10.50 1.30 -11.81
CA ASP A 22 10.76 -0.04 -12.30
C ASP A 22 11.28 -0.96 -11.19
N ASN A 23 10.85 -2.23 -11.26
CA ASN A 23 11.18 -3.27 -10.29
C ASN A 23 10.95 -2.87 -8.81
N PHE A 24 10.03 -1.92 -8.54
CA PHE A 24 9.78 -1.42 -7.20
C PHE A 24 8.28 -1.23 -6.95
N VAL A 25 7.74 -0.03 -7.17
CA VAL A 25 6.34 0.28 -6.82
C VAL A 25 5.64 1.12 -7.88
N VAL A 26 4.32 1.00 -7.91
CA VAL A 26 3.39 1.99 -8.47
C VAL A 26 2.72 2.71 -7.32
N GLN A 27 2.72 4.05 -7.33
CA GLN A 27 2.20 4.89 -6.25
C GLN A 27 1.13 5.84 -6.78
N TRP A 28 0.08 6.00 -5.99
CA TRP A 28 -1.03 6.90 -6.26
C TRP A 28 -1.42 7.70 -5.04
N GLY A 29 -2.03 8.83 -5.28
CA GLY A 29 -2.46 9.79 -4.26
C GLY A 29 -2.50 11.20 -4.86
N ASP A 30 -2.25 12.21 -4.03
CA ASP A 30 -2.18 13.60 -4.45
C ASP A 30 -0.75 13.98 -4.82
N ALA A 31 -0.46 14.05 -6.11
CA ALA A 31 0.87 14.43 -6.60
C ALA A 31 1.31 15.83 -6.14
N GLU A 32 0.37 16.67 -5.72
CA GLU A 32 0.60 18.04 -5.26
C GLU A 32 0.32 18.20 -3.76
N GLY A 33 0.18 17.08 -3.03
CA GLY A 33 -0.21 17.05 -1.64
C GLY A 33 0.73 17.77 -0.65
N GLU A 34 1.96 18.06 -1.05
CA GLU A 34 2.91 18.87 -0.27
C GLU A 34 2.77 20.37 -0.55
N GLU A 35 2.07 20.76 -1.61
CA GLU A 35 1.85 22.16 -1.98
C GLU A 35 0.54 22.68 -1.36
N LYS A 36 0.65 23.46 -0.28
CA LYS A 36 -0.50 23.91 0.53
C LYS A 36 -1.66 24.49 -0.28
N ASP A 37 -1.36 25.21 -1.35
CA ASP A 37 -2.37 25.90 -2.17
C ASP A 37 -3.00 25.01 -3.24
N LYS A 38 -2.43 23.81 -3.47
CA LYS A 38 -2.89 22.88 -4.49
C LYS A 38 -3.37 21.54 -3.92
N ALA A 39 -2.91 21.20 -2.72
CA ALA A 39 -3.26 19.96 -2.07
C ALA A 39 -4.77 19.78 -1.94
N LYS A 40 -5.26 18.60 -2.30
CA LYS A 40 -6.67 18.26 -2.15
C LYS A 40 -7.04 18.16 -0.67
N PRO A 41 -8.10 18.87 -0.22
CA PRO A 41 -8.50 18.82 1.18
C PRO A 41 -8.97 17.42 1.58
N PHE A 42 -8.61 17.03 2.79
CA PHE A 42 -9.06 15.75 3.34
C PHE A 42 -10.53 15.80 3.75
N PRO A 43 -11.30 14.72 3.50
CA PRO A 43 -12.67 14.63 4.00
C PRO A 43 -12.76 14.73 5.52
N ALA A 44 -13.89 15.23 6.00
CA ALA A 44 -14.17 15.31 7.43
C ALA A 44 -14.02 13.94 8.11
N GLY A 45 -13.41 13.92 9.28
CA GLY A 45 -13.11 12.70 10.04
C GLY A 45 -11.82 11.98 9.64
N THR A 46 -11.09 12.48 8.63
CA THR A 46 -9.73 12.03 8.36
C THR A 46 -8.81 12.45 9.50
N LYS A 47 -8.05 11.50 10.04
CA LYS A 47 -7.04 11.81 11.05
C LYS A 47 -5.79 12.32 10.37
N ASP A 48 -5.25 13.39 10.88
CA ASP A 48 -4.03 14.06 10.41
C ASP A 48 -2.74 13.39 10.90
N LYS A 49 -2.87 12.42 11.82
CA LYS A 49 -1.76 11.65 12.36
C LYS A 49 -2.19 10.23 12.73
N LEU A 50 -1.40 9.26 12.32
CA LEU A 50 -1.60 7.85 12.66
C LEU A 50 -0.32 7.29 13.32
N PRO A 51 -0.46 6.35 14.28
CA PRO A 51 0.70 5.64 14.80
C PRO A 51 1.34 4.78 13.70
N ALA A 52 2.65 4.56 13.82
CA ALA A 52 3.36 3.61 12.98
C ALA A 52 2.91 2.17 13.30
N GLU A 53 2.39 1.47 12.31
CA GLU A 53 1.89 0.09 12.44
C GLU A 53 2.77 -0.87 11.61
N PHE A 54 4.08 -0.85 11.84
CA PHE A 54 5.05 -1.63 11.07
C PHE A 54 5.12 -3.09 11.52
N THR A 55 4.84 -3.35 12.79
CA THR A 55 4.86 -4.68 13.40
C THR A 55 3.73 -4.82 14.41
N ARG A 56 3.39 -6.07 14.73
CA ARG A 56 2.45 -6.42 15.81
C ARG A 56 3.01 -7.57 16.65
N SER A 57 2.36 -7.89 17.79
CA SER A 57 2.63 -9.15 18.49
C SER A 57 2.31 -10.34 17.58
N ALA A 58 3.16 -11.34 17.63
CA ALA A 58 2.92 -12.65 16.99
C ALA A 58 1.96 -13.53 17.80
N ASP A 59 1.66 -13.17 19.04
CA ASP A 59 0.82 -13.96 19.93
C ASP A 59 -0.59 -14.16 19.37
N GLY A 60 -1.05 -15.39 19.35
CA GLY A 60 -2.37 -15.75 18.84
C GLY A 60 -2.53 -15.65 17.32
N VAL A 61 -1.48 -15.32 16.58
CA VAL A 61 -1.52 -15.28 15.11
C VAL A 61 -1.11 -16.63 14.56
N ARG A 62 -1.99 -17.25 13.74
CA ARG A 62 -1.60 -18.42 12.96
C ARG A 62 -0.53 -18.01 11.94
N PHE A 63 0.57 -18.74 11.95
CA PHE A 63 1.69 -18.49 11.05
C PHE A 63 2.14 -19.81 10.41
N ASP A 64 1.94 -19.92 9.12
CA ASP A 64 2.33 -21.04 8.30
C ASP A 64 3.78 -20.80 7.80
N LYS A 65 4.76 -21.30 8.55
CA LYS A 65 6.19 -21.08 8.28
C LYS A 65 6.64 -21.81 7.01
N LEU A 66 7.43 -21.12 6.19
CA LEU A 66 8.18 -21.72 5.09
C LEU A 66 9.52 -22.31 5.59
N PRO A 67 10.02 -23.38 4.95
CA PRO A 67 11.29 -24.01 5.32
C PRO A 67 12.52 -23.20 4.89
N ASP A 68 12.33 -22.26 3.97
CA ASP A 68 13.42 -21.56 3.31
C ASP A 68 14.06 -20.51 4.22
N VAL A 69 15.34 -20.27 3.99
CA VAL A 69 16.11 -19.21 4.67
C VAL A 69 15.79 -17.87 4.00
N ASP A 70 15.57 -16.84 4.82
CA ASP A 70 15.34 -15.48 4.37
C ASP A 70 16.43 -14.55 4.91
N GLY A 71 16.93 -13.66 4.04
CA GLY A 71 18.00 -12.72 4.40
C GLY A 71 17.52 -11.53 5.24
N TRP A 72 16.22 -11.33 5.39
CA TRP A 72 15.61 -10.16 6.04
C TRP A 72 14.91 -10.49 7.36
N ALA A 73 14.61 -11.75 7.59
CA ALA A 73 13.88 -12.19 8.78
C ALA A 73 14.30 -13.58 9.25
N PRO A 74 14.26 -13.84 10.57
CA PRO A 74 14.53 -15.17 11.12
C PRO A 74 13.55 -16.25 10.63
N GLU A 75 12.30 -15.88 10.41
CA GLU A 75 11.27 -16.77 9.88
C GLU A 75 10.37 -16.03 8.91
N VAL A 76 10.04 -16.69 7.79
CA VAL A 76 9.11 -16.23 6.77
C VAL A 76 8.02 -17.26 6.52
N GLY A 77 6.87 -16.79 6.03
CA GLY A 77 5.71 -17.65 5.80
C GLY A 77 4.47 -16.85 5.47
N PHE A 78 3.34 -17.37 5.93
CA PHE A 78 2.05 -16.73 5.72
C PHE A 78 1.29 -16.56 7.03
N ALA A 79 0.63 -15.41 7.18
CA ALA A 79 -0.32 -15.14 8.24
C ALA A 79 -1.63 -14.68 7.60
N ASP A 80 -2.73 -15.43 7.82
CA ASP A 80 -4.05 -15.16 7.22
C ASP A 80 -4.00 -14.92 5.70
N GLY A 81 -3.15 -15.68 5.00
CA GLY A 81 -2.97 -15.60 3.55
C GLY A 81 -2.13 -14.41 3.07
N PHE A 82 -1.56 -13.61 3.97
CA PHE A 82 -0.58 -12.57 3.64
C PHE A 82 0.84 -13.11 3.77
N PRO A 83 1.75 -12.81 2.84
CA PRO A 83 3.17 -13.06 3.05
C PRO A 83 3.62 -12.29 4.29
N ALA A 84 4.20 -13.00 5.22
CA ALA A 84 4.55 -12.45 6.53
C ALA A 84 5.92 -12.93 6.98
N ALA A 85 6.50 -12.19 7.90
CA ALA A 85 7.73 -12.55 8.56
C ALA A 85 7.61 -12.33 10.06
N ARG A 86 8.41 -13.06 10.84
CA ARG A 86 8.45 -12.90 12.30
C ARG A 86 9.85 -13.11 12.87
N ASP A 87 10.07 -12.55 14.03
CA ASP A 87 11.22 -12.83 14.86
C ASP A 87 10.77 -13.44 16.19
N PRO A 88 10.95 -14.74 16.40
CA PRO A 88 10.57 -15.41 17.64
C PRO A 88 11.27 -14.84 18.90
N ARG A 89 12.47 -14.24 18.74
CA ARG A 89 13.21 -13.66 19.86
C ARG A 89 12.56 -12.38 20.39
N THR A 90 11.92 -11.62 19.50
CA THR A 90 11.24 -10.36 19.86
C THR A 90 9.73 -10.53 20.00
N GLY A 91 9.17 -11.67 19.59
CA GLY A 91 7.74 -11.92 19.53
C GLY A 91 7.01 -11.02 18.53
N LYS A 92 7.72 -10.45 17.55
CA LYS A 92 7.15 -9.55 16.55
C LYS A 92 6.87 -10.28 15.24
N LEU A 93 5.76 -9.85 14.61
CA LEU A 93 5.31 -10.26 13.28
C LEU A 93 5.03 -9.02 12.44
N TRP A 94 5.31 -9.11 11.15
CA TRP A 94 4.99 -8.06 10.17
C TRP A 94 4.63 -8.66 8.82
N ILE A 95 3.93 -7.90 8.00
CA ILE A 95 3.64 -8.30 6.63
C ILE A 95 4.85 -7.94 5.76
N ALA A 96 5.32 -8.92 5.00
CA ALA A 96 6.47 -8.76 4.11
C ALA A 96 6.08 -7.99 2.84
N HIS A 97 6.94 -7.09 2.37
CA HIS A 97 6.73 -6.34 1.14
C HIS A 97 6.98 -7.21 -0.10
N CYS A 98 6.07 -8.15 -0.35
CA CYS A 98 6.10 -9.00 -1.53
C CYS A 98 5.30 -8.37 -2.69
N TYR A 99 5.48 -8.91 -3.91
CA TYR A 99 4.72 -8.49 -5.10
C TYR A 99 3.21 -8.45 -4.82
N GLY A 100 2.56 -7.37 -5.25
CA GLY A 100 1.13 -7.14 -5.06
C GLY A 100 0.73 -6.62 -3.67
N VAL A 101 1.64 -6.50 -2.71
CA VAL A 101 1.35 -5.87 -1.41
C VAL A 101 1.10 -4.38 -1.61
N VAL A 102 0.13 -3.85 -0.87
CA VAL A 102 -0.19 -2.42 -0.83
C VAL A 102 0.26 -1.83 0.49
N GLY A 103 1.04 -0.77 0.42
CA GLY A 103 1.51 -0.04 1.60
C GLY A 103 1.11 1.43 1.57
N ALA A 104 1.28 2.07 2.72
CA ALA A 104 1.03 3.50 2.89
C ALA A 104 2.35 4.28 2.88
N GLY A 105 2.46 5.23 1.98
CA GLY A 105 3.59 6.16 1.90
C GLY A 105 3.67 7.05 3.14
N ARG A 106 4.87 7.51 3.47
CA ARG A 106 5.12 8.46 4.56
C ARG A 106 6.32 9.35 4.24
N ASN A 107 6.42 10.44 4.95
CA ASN A 107 7.61 11.26 5.02
C ASN A 107 8.63 10.67 6.02
N ASN A 108 9.64 11.43 6.43
CA ASN A 108 10.73 10.91 7.26
C ASN A 108 10.30 10.43 8.64
N ALA A 109 9.35 11.13 9.29
CA ALA A 109 8.86 10.73 10.61
C ALA A 109 8.05 9.42 10.53
N PRO A 110 8.27 8.46 11.44
CA PRO A 110 7.57 7.16 11.40
C PRO A 110 6.04 7.26 11.46
N ASP A 111 5.53 8.29 12.13
CA ASP A 111 4.09 8.56 12.31
C ASP A 111 3.55 9.62 11.33
N SER A 112 4.26 9.91 10.25
CA SER A 112 3.87 10.93 9.26
C SER A 112 2.87 10.43 8.23
N SER A 113 2.60 9.13 8.14
CA SER A 113 1.61 8.62 7.21
C SER A 113 0.19 8.80 7.75
N ILE A 114 -0.68 9.29 6.87
CA ILE A 114 -2.15 9.27 7.09
C ILE A 114 -2.83 8.31 6.13
N ALA A 115 -2.05 7.57 5.36
CA ALA A 115 -2.46 6.65 4.30
C ALA A 115 -3.22 7.33 3.14
N ALA A 116 -2.89 8.60 2.84
CA ALA A 116 -3.38 9.32 1.66
C ALA A 116 -2.60 8.89 0.40
N GLU A 117 -1.31 8.63 0.58
CA GLU A 117 -0.42 8.11 -0.45
C GLU A 117 -0.29 6.60 -0.30
N LEU A 118 -0.71 5.87 -1.34
CA LEU A 118 -0.67 4.41 -1.35
C LEU A 118 0.22 3.93 -2.50
N TYR A 119 0.85 2.78 -2.31
CA TYR A 119 1.64 2.15 -3.36
C TYR A 119 1.36 0.64 -3.42
N ALA A 120 1.51 0.06 -4.59
CA ALA A 120 1.53 -1.38 -4.79
C ALA A 120 2.92 -1.81 -5.25
N VAL A 121 3.43 -2.89 -4.67
CA VAL A 121 4.70 -3.49 -5.08
C VAL A 121 4.52 -4.19 -6.42
N ILE A 122 5.29 -3.77 -7.43
CA ILE A 122 5.25 -4.32 -8.79
C ILE A 122 6.53 -5.04 -9.19
N GLY A 123 7.51 -5.05 -8.31
CA GLY A 123 8.82 -5.62 -8.60
C GLY A 123 9.18 -6.77 -7.69
N GLN A 124 10.45 -7.11 -7.72
CA GLN A 124 11.05 -8.05 -6.81
C GLN A 124 10.95 -7.51 -5.38
N ALA A 125 10.53 -8.35 -4.45
CA ALA A 125 10.16 -7.97 -3.10
C ALA A 125 11.11 -6.94 -2.44
N PRO A 126 10.69 -5.68 -2.26
CA PRO A 126 11.54 -4.65 -1.65
C PRO A 126 11.54 -4.80 -0.13
N ARG A 127 12.10 -5.89 0.37
CA ARG A 127 12.11 -6.27 1.78
C ARG A 127 12.80 -5.23 2.69
N ALA A 128 13.60 -4.32 2.10
CA ALA A 128 14.14 -3.15 2.81
C ALA A 128 13.05 -2.21 3.35
N LEU A 129 11.81 -2.30 2.84
CA LEU A 129 10.65 -1.56 3.34
C LEU A 129 10.01 -2.21 4.58
N ASP A 130 10.34 -3.45 4.88
CA ASP A 130 9.89 -4.14 6.09
C ASP A 130 10.34 -3.33 7.33
N HIS A 131 9.49 -3.18 8.32
CA HIS A 131 9.67 -2.31 9.50
C HIS A 131 9.78 -0.80 9.22
N GLN A 132 9.62 -0.37 7.96
CA GLN A 132 9.73 1.04 7.57
C GLN A 132 8.38 1.64 7.16
N LEU A 133 7.50 0.84 6.58
CA LEU A 133 6.22 1.26 6.03
C LEU A 133 5.10 0.33 6.47
N THR A 134 3.91 0.90 6.66
CA THR A 134 2.72 0.14 7.04
C THR A 134 2.10 -0.51 5.81
N VAL A 135 2.00 -1.84 5.83
CA VAL A 135 1.22 -2.58 4.85
C VAL A 135 -0.26 -2.49 5.22
N VAL A 136 -1.10 -2.13 4.26
CA VAL A 136 -2.53 -1.91 4.44
C VAL A 136 -3.41 -2.91 3.70
N GLY A 137 -2.84 -3.68 2.77
CA GLY A 137 -3.57 -4.67 1.99
C GLY A 137 -2.74 -5.34 0.92
N ARG A 138 -3.42 -5.98 -0.01
CA ARG A 138 -2.83 -6.51 -1.25
C ARG A 138 -3.79 -6.35 -2.42
N VAL A 139 -3.25 -6.26 -3.61
CA VAL A 139 -4.04 -6.30 -4.84
C VAL A 139 -4.51 -7.73 -5.08
N VAL A 140 -5.80 -7.91 -5.30
CA VAL A 140 -6.41 -9.23 -5.56
C VAL A 140 -6.89 -9.37 -7.01
N LYS A 141 -6.94 -8.27 -7.76
CA LYS A 141 -7.31 -8.22 -9.18
C LYS A 141 -6.70 -6.98 -9.82
N GLY A 142 -6.22 -7.07 -11.06
CA GLY A 142 -5.67 -5.94 -11.82
C GLY A 142 -4.16 -5.73 -11.65
N MET A 143 -3.42 -6.66 -11.00
CA MET A 143 -1.96 -6.57 -10.91
C MET A 143 -1.28 -6.55 -12.27
N GLU A 144 -1.84 -7.26 -13.24
CA GLU A 144 -1.37 -7.28 -14.63
C GLU A 144 -1.37 -5.89 -15.27
N LEU A 145 -2.31 -5.03 -14.88
CA LEU A 145 -2.39 -3.65 -15.35
C LEU A 145 -1.34 -2.75 -14.67
N LEU A 146 -1.15 -2.91 -13.37
CA LEU A 146 -0.12 -2.16 -12.63
C LEU A 146 1.29 -2.54 -13.07
N SER A 147 1.50 -3.82 -13.41
CA SER A 147 2.82 -4.31 -13.81
C SER A 147 3.28 -3.81 -15.17
N VAL A 148 2.35 -3.42 -16.05
CA VAL A 148 2.66 -2.94 -17.41
C VAL A 148 2.51 -1.43 -17.59
N ILE A 149 2.11 -0.71 -16.55
CA ILE A 149 2.01 0.76 -16.61
C ILE A 149 3.38 1.36 -16.97
N SER A 150 3.39 2.40 -17.78
CA SER A 150 4.62 3.07 -18.21
C SER A 150 5.46 3.47 -16.99
N ARG A 151 6.78 3.24 -17.07
CA ARG A 151 7.69 3.66 -15.99
C ARG A 151 7.94 5.15 -16.08
N GLY A 152 8.01 5.80 -14.93
CA GLY A 152 8.51 7.17 -14.84
C GLY A 152 10.04 7.20 -14.96
N PRO A 153 10.63 8.38 -15.17
CA PRO A 153 12.08 8.52 -15.32
C PRO A 153 12.83 8.14 -14.03
N GLU A 154 14.05 7.64 -14.21
CA GLU A 154 14.96 7.40 -13.10
C GLU A 154 15.41 8.72 -12.43
N PRO A 155 15.79 8.68 -11.13
CA PRO A 155 15.92 7.45 -10.33
C PRO A 155 14.65 7.04 -9.56
N MET A 156 13.65 7.91 -9.47
CA MET A 156 12.53 7.70 -8.54
C MET A 156 11.24 7.26 -9.21
N GLY A 157 11.13 7.35 -10.53
CA GLY A 157 9.95 6.93 -11.28
C GLY A 157 8.74 7.87 -11.17
N PHE A 158 8.91 9.13 -10.74
CA PHE A 158 7.84 10.12 -10.76
C PHE A 158 7.60 10.64 -12.17
N TYR A 159 6.35 10.74 -12.59
CA TYR A 159 6.00 11.33 -13.88
C TYR A 159 6.14 12.85 -13.82
N GLU A 160 7.06 13.38 -14.59
CA GLU A 160 7.29 14.83 -14.70
C GLU A 160 6.16 15.53 -15.46
N ASP A 161 5.70 14.94 -16.57
CA ASP A 161 4.55 15.44 -17.31
C ASP A 161 3.24 14.87 -16.71
N PRO A 162 2.33 15.74 -16.23
CA PRO A 162 1.02 15.31 -15.73
C PRO A 162 0.21 14.45 -16.72
N LYS A 163 0.45 14.58 -18.03
CA LYS A 163 -0.22 13.78 -19.06
C LYS A 163 0.17 12.31 -19.04
N GLN A 164 1.29 11.96 -18.43
CA GLN A 164 1.73 10.57 -18.25
C GLN A 164 1.05 9.89 -17.06
N ARG A 165 0.44 10.67 -16.17
CA ARG A 165 -0.24 10.16 -14.97
C ARG A 165 -1.54 9.45 -15.36
N ALA A 166 -1.76 8.26 -14.81
CA ALA A 166 -3.02 7.56 -15.00
C ALA A 166 -4.06 8.07 -13.99
N PRO A 167 -5.22 8.59 -14.45
CA PRO A 167 -6.22 9.16 -13.54
C PRO A 167 -6.88 8.09 -12.69
N THR A 168 -7.12 8.40 -11.43
CA THR A 168 -7.98 7.61 -10.54
C THR A 168 -9.41 8.09 -10.70
N VAL A 169 -10.28 7.26 -11.27
CA VAL A 169 -11.69 7.62 -11.48
C VAL A 169 -12.44 7.66 -10.16
N ALA A 170 -12.36 6.58 -9.38
CA ALA A 170 -12.97 6.49 -8.06
C ALA A 170 -12.30 5.41 -7.21
N VAL A 171 -12.30 5.61 -5.87
CA VAL A 171 -11.92 4.59 -4.90
C VAL A 171 -13.11 4.34 -3.97
N ASN A 172 -13.70 3.17 -4.03
CA ASN A 172 -14.89 2.83 -3.25
C ASN A 172 -14.60 1.72 -2.23
N VAL A 173 -15.30 1.79 -1.10
CA VAL A 173 -15.35 0.66 -0.17
C VAL A 173 -16.36 -0.36 -0.72
N ALA A 174 -15.95 -1.60 -0.94
CA ALA A 174 -16.80 -2.61 -1.60
C ALA A 174 -18.16 -2.82 -0.92
N SER A 175 -18.25 -2.65 0.41
CA SER A 175 -19.55 -2.72 1.11
C SER A 175 -20.54 -1.61 0.70
N ASP A 176 -20.03 -0.50 0.20
CA ASP A 176 -20.84 0.66 -0.16
C ASP A 176 -21.23 0.67 -1.64
N VAL A 177 -20.64 -0.23 -2.44
CA VAL A 177 -21.00 -0.44 -3.85
C VAL A 177 -22.26 -1.32 -3.93
N PRO A 178 -23.23 -1.04 -4.84
CA PRO A 178 -24.40 -1.89 -5.07
C PRO A 178 -24.00 -3.35 -5.31
N ALA A 179 -24.73 -4.30 -4.75
CA ALA A 179 -24.35 -5.72 -4.80
C ALA A 179 -24.16 -6.25 -6.24
N ALA A 180 -24.95 -5.77 -7.19
CA ALA A 180 -24.85 -6.16 -8.61
C ALA A 180 -23.56 -5.66 -9.30
N GLU A 181 -22.91 -4.63 -8.74
CA GLU A 181 -21.71 -3.99 -9.31
C GLU A 181 -20.43 -4.45 -8.59
N ARG A 182 -20.57 -5.19 -7.50
CA ARG A 182 -19.41 -5.66 -6.72
C ARG A 182 -18.61 -6.71 -7.50
N THR A 183 -17.31 -6.58 -7.47
CA THR A 183 -16.44 -7.67 -7.93
C THR A 183 -16.62 -8.87 -7.01
N SER A 184 -17.08 -9.99 -7.58
CA SER A 184 -17.13 -11.27 -6.87
C SER A 184 -15.73 -11.85 -6.77
N LEU A 185 -15.28 -12.15 -5.56
CA LEU A 185 -14.01 -12.79 -5.27
C LEU A 185 -14.30 -14.10 -4.53
N GLN A 186 -13.63 -15.16 -4.96
CA GLN A 186 -13.65 -16.44 -4.26
C GLN A 186 -12.24 -16.74 -3.74
N LEU A 187 -12.13 -17.09 -2.47
CA LEU A 187 -10.91 -17.68 -1.92
C LEU A 187 -10.92 -19.18 -2.25
N LEU A 188 -9.85 -19.65 -2.83
CA LEU A 188 -9.62 -21.07 -3.11
C LEU A 188 -8.99 -21.73 -1.88
#